data_cc92d4fd020f1819bbfafafa7ae3c973
#
_entry.id   cc92d4fd020f1819bbfafafa7ae3c973
#
_cell.length_a   1.000
_cell.length_b   1.000
_cell.length_c   1.000
_cell.angle_alpha   90.00
_cell.angle_beta   90.00
_cell.angle_gamma   90.00
#
_symmetry.space_group_name_H-M   'P 1'
#
loop_
_entity.id
_entity.type
_entity.pdbx_description
1 polymer ?
#
loop_
_entity_poly.entity_id
_entity_poly.type
_entity_poly.pdbx_seq_one_letter_code
_entity_poly.pdbx_strand_id
1 'polypeptide(L)'
;MEAAPNRRSYIRLNAVRSLLLGLPRRTVCAQFCRTDRMVRLWIELFNRGGIDALITRPKPGRPRKVKLERVRDLLMPVLENPAQAGQVHWTGVKLHGYLKEQLQIELGYSTTIRWLHELNFHLRVPQPWPERQNEAERQSFLVDLRRLTEDPTVQLWFSDECGVEGDPRPRRRWVQPGKRRTVPYLGDHIRQNVIGAVAPGSGRFFSLIVDGVDTDVFQFFLDEMAHAIPAQPGLRQILILDNASWHKSARIHWHHFEPKFLPGYSPDFNPIERFWLRLKADWFYDFIARTPEELTERLCLALKSFLDQPQKTASICSIRK
;
A
#
# COMPACT_ATOMS: atom_id res chain seq x y z
N MET A 1 -2.98 -35.44 18.71
CA MET A 1 -1.56 -35.12 18.98
C MET A 1 -1.22 -33.84 18.27
N GLU A 2 -0.99 -32.76 19.00
CA GLU A 2 -0.49 -31.51 18.45
C GLU A 2 0.85 -31.77 17.74
N ALA A 3 1.05 -31.13 16.60
CA ALA A 3 2.25 -31.30 15.80
C ALA A 3 3.50 -30.89 16.61
N ALA A 4 4.53 -31.71 16.63
CA ALA A 4 5.77 -31.41 17.32
C ALA A 4 6.38 -30.11 16.77
N PRO A 5 6.83 -29.16 17.61
CA PRO A 5 7.21 -27.80 17.21
C PRO A 5 8.43 -27.74 16.28
N ASN A 6 9.21 -28.79 16.20
CA ASN A 6 10.35 -28.91 15.29
C ASN A 6 10.77 -30.38 15.06
N ARG A 7 11.56 -30.61 13.99
CA ARG A 7 12.03 -31.94 13.61
C ARG A 7 12.78 -32.66 14.72
N ARG A 8 13.54 -31.97 15.57
CA ARG A 8 14.30 -32.59 16.67
C ARG A 8 13.38 -33.13 17.77
N SER A 9 12.37 -32.33 18.13
CA SER A 9 11.32 -32.73 19.08
C SER A 9 10.50 -33.89 18.53
N TYR A 10 10.13 -33.85 17.25
CA TYR A 10 9.43 -34.93 16.58
C TYR A 10 10.18 -36.27 16.69
N ILE A 11 11.49 -36.29 16.38
CA ILE A 11 12.32 -37.53 16.48
C ILE A 11 12.37 -38.05 17.90
N ARG A 12 12.56 -37.18 18.92
CA ARG A 12 12.62 -37.57 20.34
C ARG A 12 11.31 -38.17 20.82
N LEU A 13 10.20 -37.50 20.53
CA LEU A 13 8.87 -37.92 20.90
C LEU A 13 8.51 -39.30 20.28
N ASN A 14 8.77 -39.45 18.99
CA ASN A 14 8.46 -40.72 18.31
C ASN A 14 9.39 -41.86 18.72
N ALA A 15 10.65 -41.59 19.01
CA ALA A 15 11.56 -42.64 19.53
C ALA A 15 11.11 -43.13 20.92
N VAL A 16 10.75 -42.22 21.83
CA VAL A 16 10.22 -42.60 23.16
C VAL A 16 8.87 -43.29 23.03
N ARG A 17 7.98 -42.83 22.16
CA ARG A 17 6.69 -43.46 21.86
C ARG A 17 6.89 -44.91 21.37
N SER A 18 7.85 -45.15 20.46
CA SER A 18 8.14 -46.47 19.94
C SER A 18 8.59 -47.44 21.05
N LEU A 19 9.39 -46.93 22.01
CA LEU A 19 9.78 -47.70 23.17
C LEU A 19 8.61 -48.04 24.09
N LEU A 20 7.72 -47.09 24.34
CA LEU A 20 6.50 -47.27 25.15
C LEU A 20 5.51 -48.27 24.49
N LEU A 21 5.57 -48.41 23.17
CA LEU A 21 4.82 -49.43 22.41
C LEU A 21 5.52 -50.79 22.39
N GLY A 22 6.61 -50.96 23.14
CA GLY A 22 7.31 -52.26 23.30
C GLY A 22 8.37 -52.56 22.25
N LEU A 23 8.72 -51.61 21.35
CA LEU A 23 9.81 -51.87 20.41
C LEU A 23 11.17 -52.00 21.14
N PRO A 24 12.01 -52.98 20.77
CA PRO A 24 13.33 -53.10 21.33
C PRO A 24 14.19 -51.86 21.05
N ARG A 25 14.97 -51.42 22.06
CA ARG A 25 15.81 -50.22 21.95
C ARG A 25 16.75 -50.23 20.74
N ARG A 26 17.32 -51.41 20.40
CA ARG A 26 18.16 -51.56 19.20
C ARG A 26 17.41 -51.23 17.92
N THR A 27 16.15 -51.63 17.80
CA THR A 27 15.28 -51.34 16.67
C THR A 27 15.00 -49.83 16.57
N VAL A 28 14.70 -49.18 17.71
CA VAL A 28 14.48 -47.75 17.78
C VAL A 28 15.73 -46.94 17.38
N CYS A 29 16.91 -47.39 17.83
CA CYS A 29 18.19 -46.80 17.43
C CYS A 29 18.39 -46.86 15.90
N ALA A 30 18.13 -47.99 15.29
CA ALA A 30 18.23 -48.17 13.85
C ALA A 30 17.18 -47.32 13.10
N GLN A 31 15.92 -47.35 13.52
CA GLN A 31 14.80 -46.68 12.89
C GLN A 31 15.02 -45.15 12.84
N PHE A 32 15.55 -44.56 13.91
CA PHE A 32 15.76 -43.10 14.00
C PHE A 32 17.20 -42.69 13.70
N CYS A 33 18.07 -43.62 13.30
CA CYS A 33 19.51 -43.40 13.03
C CYS A 33 20.18 -42.68 14.21
N ARG A 34 20.04 -43.24 15.43
CA ARG A 34 20.59 -42.65 16.67
C ARG A 34 21.34 -43.68 17.48
N THR A 35 22.33 -43.20 18.21
CA THR A 35 23.12 -44.04 19.10
C THR A 35 22.32 -44.45 20.35
N ASP A 36 22.64 -45.60 20.93
CA ASP A 36 22.03 -46.07 22.17
C ASP A 36 22.13 -45.03 23.30
N ARG A 37 23.27 -44.35 23.41
CA ARG A 37 23.50 -43.27 24.38
C ARG A 37 22.46 -42.14 24.22
N MET A 38 22.14 -41.75 22.98
CA MET A 38 21.14 -40.70 22.75
C MET A 38 19.73 -41.14 23.10
N VAL A 39 19.40 -42.38 22.79
CA VAL A 39 18.06 -42.92 23.11
C VAL A 39 17.90 -43.06 24.64
N ARG A 40 18.92 -43.51 25.37
CA ARG A 40 18.91 -43.51 26.85
C ARG A 40 18.70 -42.11 27.42
N LEU A 41 19.42 -41.10 26.92
CA LEU A 41 19.24 -39.72 27.36
C LEU A 41 17.79 -39.24 27.16
N TRP A 42 17.13 -39.64 26.08
CA TRP A 42 15.74 -39.29 25.86
C TRP A 42 14.78 -39.99 26.81
N ILE A 43 15.05 -41.24 27.17
CA ILE A 43 14.31 -41.96 28.21
C ILE A 43 14.46 -41.23 29.56
N GLU A 44 15.69 -40.86 29.92
CA GLU A 44 15.94 -40.12 31.18
C GLU A 44 15.22 -38.76 31.20
N LEU A 45 15.26 -38.02 30.10
CA LEU A 45 14.53 -36.75 29.96
C LEU A 45 13.03 -36.96 30.12
N PHE A 46 12.48 -38.00 29.49
CA PHE A 46 11.06 -38.32 29.60
C PHE A 46 10.68 -38.71 31.03
N ASN A 47 11.49 -39.52 31.71
CA ASN A 47 11.23 -39.93 33.09
C ASN A 47 11.30 -38.77 34.10
N ARG A 48 12.11 -37.71 33.79
CA ARG A 48 12.23 -36.54 34.66
C ARG A 48 11.13 -35.52 34.46
N GLY A 49 10.65 -35.30 33.23
CA GLY A 49 9.75 -34.19 32.93
C GLY A 49 8.74 -34.48 31.82
N GLY A 50 8.48 -35.76 31.54
CA GLY A 50 7.45 -36.15 30.58
C GLY A 50 7.72 -35.66 29.15
N ILE A 51 6.63 -35.37 28.45
CA ILE A 51 6.66 -34.96 27.05
C ILE A 51 7.39 -33.60 26.91
N ASP A 52 7.19 -32.67 27.85
CA ASP A 52 7.76 -31.32 27.80
C ASP A 52 9.30 -31.33 27.83
N ALA A 53 9.91 -32.27 28.53
CA ALA A 53 11.36 -32.41 28.56
C ALA A 53 11.97 -32.92 27.24
N LEU A 54 11.16 -33.54 26.38
CA LEU A 54 11.58 -33.99 25.04
C LEU A 54 11.49 -32.84 24.00
N ILE A 55 10.75 -31.81 24.30
CA ILE A 55 10.62 -30.65 23.41
C ILE A 55 11.92 -29.85 23.40
N THR A 56 12.51 -29.72 22.23
CA THR A 56 13.72 -28.90 22.05
C THR A 56 13.36 -27.42 22.00
N ARG A 57 13.74 -26.69 23.02
CA ARG A 57 13.63 -25.23 23.02
C ARG A 57 14.70 -24.60 22.13
N PRO A 58 14.43 -23.47 21.49
CA PRO A 58 15.46 -22.71 20.81
C PRO A 58 16.61 -22.40 21.76
N LYS A 59 17.83 -22.62 21.32
CA LYS A 59 18.99 -22.25 22.12
C LYS A 59 19.08 -20.71 22.14
N PRO A 60 19.34 -20.08 23.30
CA PRO A 60 19.66 -18.68 23.33
C PRO A 60 20.89 -18.45 22.43
N GLY A 61 20.75 -17.54 21.46
CA GLY A 61 21.85 -17.16 20.60
C GLY A 61 22.96 -16.42 21.38
N ARG A 62 23.94 -15.87 20.64
CA ARG A 62 24.97 -15.00 21.24
C ARG A 62 24.28 -13.81 21.92
N PRO A 63 24.61 -13.48 23.18
CA PRO A 63 24.08 -12.31 23.87
C PRO A 63 24.27 -11.03 23.01
N ARG A 64 23.28 -10.15 23.05
CA ARG A 64 23.36 -8.87 22.36
C ARG A 64 24.41 -7.99 23.02
N LYS A 65 25.25 -7.30 22.25
CA LYS A 65 26.21 -6.33 22.76
C LYS A 65 25.53 -5.13 23.43
N VAL A 66 24.34 -4.77 22.96
CA VAL A 66 23.52 -3.65 23.45
C VAL A 66 22.07 -4.11 23.56
N LYS A 67 21.39 -3.70 24.62
CA LYS A 67 19.95 -3.90 24.80
C LYS A 67 19.18 -3.08 23.79
N LEU A 68 18.08 -3.64 23.26
CA LEU A 68 17.30 -3.00 22.21
C LEU A 68 16.60 -1.72 22.70
N GLU A 69 16.23 -1.69 23.98
CA GLU A 69 15.67 -0.51 24.65
C GLU A 69 16.62 0.70 24.53
N ARG A 70 17.90 0.52 24.82
CA ARG A 70 18.90 1.59 24.67
C ARG A 70 19.04 2.08 23.23
N VAL A 71 18.94 1.18 22.25
CA VAL A 71 18.94 1.56 20.84
C VAL A 71 17.71 2.38 20.50
N ARG A 72 16.54 1.99 21.02
CA ARG A 72 15.28 2.69 20.84
C ARG A 72 15.36 4.11 21.41
N ASP A 73 15.84 4.24 22.67
CA ASP A 73 15.94 5.53 23.37
C ASP A 73 16.87 6.52 22.63
N LEU A 74 17.91 6.02 21.97
CA LEU A 74 18.81 6.84 21.14
C LEU A 74 18.18 7.22 19.79
N LEU A 75 17.40 6.33 19.19
CA LEU A 75 16.88 6.54 17.83
C LEU A 75 15.59 7.37 17.80
N MET A 76 14.67 7.16 18.76
CA MET A 76 13.36 7.80 18.74
C MET A 76 13.44 9.33 18.62
N PRO A 77 14.20 10.06 19.48
CA PRO A 77 14.26 11.52 19.40
C PRO A 77 14.78 12.03 18.06
N VAL A 78 15.83 11.38 17.51
CA VAL A 78 16.47 11.83 16.28
C VAL A 78 15.74 11.41 15.02
N LEU A 79 14.92 10.35 15.08
CA LEU A 79 14.05 9.94 13.98
C LEU A 79 12.81 10.84 13.88
N GLU A 80 12.26 11.27 15.02
CA GLU A 80 11.15 12.24 15.09
C GLU A 80 11.61 13.64 14.68
N ASN A 81 12.79 14.06 15.13
CA ASN A 81 13.37 15.35 14.80
C ASN A 81 14.84 15.20 14.37
N PRO A 82 15.12 14.97 13.08
CA PRO A 82 16.49 14.80 12.57
C PRO A 82 17.42 15.99 12.84
N ALA A 83 16.88 17.20 12.98
CA ALA A 83 17.66 18.41 13.25
C ALA A 83 18.39 18.36 14.61
N GLN A 84 17.89 17.60 15.61
CA GLN A 84 18.59 17.40 16.88
C GLN A 84 19.98 16.76 16.72
N ALA A 85 20.16 15.98 15.64
CA ALA A 85 21.45 15.38 15.30
C ALA A 85 22.11 16.06 14.09
N GLY A 86 21.73 17.29 13.75
CA GLY A 86 22.26 18.04 12.61
C GLY A 86 21.96 17.42 11.25
N GLN A 87 20.89 16.62 11.15
CA GLN A 87 20.51 15.96 9.89
C GLN A 87 19.19 16.53 9.35
N VAL A 88 19.06 16.55 8.01
CA VAL A 88 17.80 16.88 7.34
C VAL A 88 16.92 15.64 7.22
N HIS A 89 17.53 14.48 6.97
CA HIS A 89 16.85 13.19 6.88
C HIS A 89 17.81 12.05 7.23
N TRP A 90 17.25 10.92 7.59
CA TRP A 90 18.00 9.72 7.90
C TRP A 90 18.02 8.72 6.74
N THR A 91 19.21 8.20 6.45
CA THR A 91 19.41 6.98 5.66
C THR A 91 19.95 5.89 6.56
N GLY A 92 19.87 4.63 6.13
CA GLY A 92 20.45 3.52 6.90
C GLY A 92 21.94 3.70 7.20
N VAL A 93 22.70 4.30 6.26
CA VAL A 93 24.13 4.59 6.44
C VAL A 93 24.37 5.67 7.50
N LYS A 94 23.60 6.75 7.47
CA LYS A 94 23.69 7.83 8.47
C LYS A 94 23.32 7.32 9.87
N LEU A 95 22.23 6.54 9.99
CA LEU A 95 21.83 5.92 11.25
C LEU A 95 22.88 4.94 11.78
N HIS A 96 23.53 4.18 10.88
CA HIS A 96 24.61 3.30 11.26
C HIS A 96 25.80 4.07 11.85
N GLY A 97 26.22 5.16 11.19
CA GLY A 97 27.29 6.04 11.69
C GLY A 97 26.93 6.63 13.05
N TYR A 98 25.73 7.21 13.17
CA TYR A 98 25.23 7.79 14.41
C TYR A 98 25.23 6.77 15.58
N LEU A 99 24.71 5.56 15.36
CA LEU A 99 24.70 4.53 16.40
C LEU A 99 26.08 4.05 16.80
N LYS A 100 27.01 3.93 15.85
CA LYS A 100 28.42 3.61 16.17
C LYS A 100 29.03 4.66 17.10
N GLU A 101 28.82 5.92 16.77
CA GLU A 101 29.33 7.06 17.54
C GLU A 101 28.72 7.12 18.95
N GLN A 102 27.36 7.05 19.05
CA GLN A 102 26.67 7.15 20.34
C GLN A 102 26.90 5.95 21.26
N LEU A 103 27.03 4.76 20.71
CA LEU A 103 27.24 3.52 21.45
C LEU A 103 28.72 3.23 21.69
N GLN A 104 29.62 3.87 20.95
CA GLN A 104 31.09 3.63 20.98
C GLN A 104 31.46 2.15 20.81
N ILE A 105 30.75 1.45 19.95
CA ILE A 105 30.99 0.03 19.66
C ILE A 105 31.18 -0.21 18.17
N GLU A 106 31.96 -1.26 17.87
CA GLU A 106 31.99 -1.79 16.52
C GLU A 106 30.66 -2.48 16.18
N LEU A 107 29.95 -1.90 15.23
CA LEU A 107 28.64 -2.30 14.79
C LEU A 107 28.64 -2.56 13.29
N GLY A 108 28.17 -3.70 12.87
CA GLY A 108 27.97 -3.98 11.44
C GLY A 108 26.68 -3.34 10.91
N TYR A 109 26.71 -2.83 9.66
CA TYR A 109 25.56 -2.21 9.01
C TYR A 109 24.31 -3.08 9.04
N SER A 110 24.45 -4.37 8.73
CA SER A 110 23.33 -5.34 8.78
C SER A 110 22.70 -5.46 10.17
N THR A 111 23.47 -5.23 11.24
CA THR A 111 22.94 -5.23 12.61
C THR A 111 22.10 -3.98 12.86
N THR A 112 22.53 -2.81 12.37
CA THR A 112 21.72 -1.58 12.41
C THR A 112 20.37 -1.77 11.74
N ILE A 113 20.37 -2.26 10.51
CA ILE A 113 19.13 -2.50 9.76
C ILE A 113 18.23 -3.51 10.46
N ARG A 114 18.79 -4.60 11.01
CA ARG A 114 18.02 -5.56 11.79
C ARG A 114 17.40 -4.94 13.03
N TRP A 115 18.12 -4.11 13.78
CA TRP A 115 17.58 -3.40 14.95
C TRP A 115 16.46 -2.44 14.58
N LEU A 116 16.59 -1.71 13.46
CA LEU A 116 15.49 -0.86 12.96
C LEU A 116 14.22 -1.68 12.70
N HIS A 117 14.35 -2.84 12.04
CA HIS A 117 13.21 -3.72 11.77
C HIS A 117 12.63 -4.33 13.06
N GLU A 118 13.48 -4.74 14.02
CA GLU A 118 13.03 -5.26 15.32
C GLU A 118 12.30 -4.19 16.16
N LEU A 119 12.65 -2.91 15.96
CA LEU A 119 11.96 -1.75 16.54
C LEU A 119 10.75 -1.28 15.69
N ASN A 120 10.41 -2.05 14.65
CA ASN A 120 9.30 -1.78 13.73
C ASN A 120 9.47 -0.50 12.89
N PHE A 121 10.71 -0.04 12.66
CA PHE A 121 10.98 1.03 11.70
C PHE A 121 11.11 0.48 10.29
N HIS A 122 10.42 1.11 9.36
CA HIS A 122 10.45 0.78 7.94
C HIS A 122 10.82 2.02 7.11
N LEU A 123 11.68 1.84 6.13
CA LEU A 123 12.02 2.91 5.20
C LEU A 123 10.82 3.19 4.28
N ARG A 124 10.28 4.40 4.39
CA ARG A 124 9.16 4.87 3.57
C ARG A 124 9.48 6.25 3.00
N VAL A 125 8.92 6.57 1.86
CA VAL A 125 8.92 7.93 1.33
C VAL A 125 7.78 8.67 2.04
N PRO A 126 8.05 9.80 2.73
CA PRO A 126 7.00 10.63 3.30
C PRO A 126 6.05 11.10 2.20
N GLN A 127 4.77 11.04 2.47
CA GLN A 127 3.78 11.65 1.59
C GLN A 127 3.67 13.13 1.93
N PRO A 128 3.66 14.03 0.93
CA PRO A 128 3.34 15.43 1.16
C PRO A 128 1.97 15.51 1.83
N TRP A 129 1.90 16.19 2.95
CA TRP A 129 0.65 16.41 3.67
C TRP A 129 0.33 17.91 3.67
N PRO A 130 -0.84 18.33 3.18
CA PRO A 130 -1.17 19.74 3.12
C PRO A 130 -1.34 20.34 4.53
N GLU A 131 -0.49 21.28 4.88
CA GLU A 131 -0.51 21.94 6.20
C GLU A 131 -1.79 22.78 6.43
N ARG A 132 -2.46 23.21 5.35
CA ARG A 132 -3.65 24.06 5.39
C ARG A 132 -4.97 23.29 5.52
N GLN A 133 -4.94 22.02 5.88
CA GLN A 133 -6.15 21.23 6.08
C GLN A 133 -6.91 21.69 7.33
N ASN A 134 -8.24 21.72 7.24
CA ASN A 134 -9.12 21.94 8.37
C ASN A 134 -9.68 20.60 8.86
N GLU A 135 -9.15 20.11 9.98
CA GLU A 135 -9.53 18.79 10.51
C GLU A 135 -11.01 18.74 10.93
N ALA A 136 -11.58 19.84 11.43
CA ALA A 136 -13.00 19.89 11.79
C ALA A 136 -13.91 19.71 10.56
N GLU A 137 -13.59 20.39 9.44
CA GLU A 137 -14.31 20.22 8.17
C GLU A 137 -14.15 18.80 7.63
N ARG A 138 -12.96 18.21 7.74
CA ARG A 138 -12.68 16.85 7.31
C ARG A 138 -13.52 15.83 8.09
N GLN A 139 -13.58 15.97 9.43
CA GLN A 139 -14.39 15.07 10.27
C GLN A 139 -15.89 15.23 9.98
N SER A 140 -16.38 16.46 9.83
CA SER A 140 -17.78 16.71 9.43
C SER A 140 -18.11 16.07 8.08
N PHE A 141 -17.22 16.22 7.10
CA PHE A 141 -17.39 15.61 5.79
C PHE A 141 -17.42 14.06 5.86
N LEU A 142 -16.55 13.44 6.66
CA LEU A 142 -16.54 11.99 6.84
C LEU A 142 -17.82 11.45 7.47
N VAL A 143 -18.38 12.17 8.44
CA VAL A 143 -19.67 11.81 9.05
C VAL A 143 -20.78 11.87 8.00
N ASP A 144 -20.84 12.95 7.23
CA ASP A 144 -21.79 13.11 6.14
C ASP A 144 -21.62 12.02 5.06
N LEU A 145 -20.37 11.75 4.66
CA LEU A 145 -20.06 10.75 3.63
C LEU A 145 -20.51 9.36 4.04
N ARG A 146 -20.31 8.98 5.31
CA ARG A 146 -20.82 7.70 5.86
C ARG A 146 -22.33 7.61 5.75
N ARG A 147 -23.04 8.64 6.23
CA ARG A 147 -24.51 8.69 6.15
C ARG A 147 -25.00 8.55 4.71
N LEU A 148 -24.36 9.27 3.77
CA LEU A 148 -24.74 9.21 2.35
C LEU A 148 -24.41 7.86 1.71
N THR A 149 -23.33 7.21 2.15
CA THR A 149 -22.94 5.88 1.65
C THR A 149 -23.88 4.78 2.13
N GLU A 150 -24.49 4.94 3.30
CA GLU A 150 -25.42 4.00 3.90
C GLU A 150 -26.87 4.19 3.41
N ASP A 151 -27.17 5.33 2.78
CA ASP A 151 -28.50 5.64 2.26
C ASP A 151 -28.73 4.95 0.90
N PRO A 152 -29.65 3.97 0.80
CA PRO A 152 -29.92 3.25 -0.45
C PRO A 152 -30.57 4.11 -1.54
N THR A 153 -31.07 5.30 -1.18
CA THR A 153 -31.65 6.27 -2.12
C THR A 153 -30.63 7.25 -2.67
N VAL A 154 -29.35 7.08 -2.32
CA VAL A 154 -28.24 7.95 -2.75
C VAL A 154 -27.25 7.18 -3.59
N GLN A 155 -26.90 7.72 -4.75
CA GLN A 155 -25.78 7.29 -5.56
C GLN A 155 -24.68 8.37 -5.50
N LEU A 156 -23.52 8.00 -4.98
CA LEU A 156 -22.37 8.88 -4.93
C LEU A 156 -21.54 8.75 -6.20
N TRP A 157 -21.20 9.88 -6.78
CA TRP A 157 -20.21 10.04 -7.84
C TRP A 157 -19.07 10.92 -7.35
N PHE A 158 -17.86 10.59 -7.75
CA PHE A 158 -16.67 11.39 -7.45
C PHE A 158 -16.02 11.81 -8.76
N SER A 159 -15.87 13.10 -8.93
CA SER A 159 -15.30 13.69 -10.15
C SER A 159 -13.93 14.32 -9.88
N ASP A 160 -13.10 14.32 -10.91
CA ASP A 160 -11.77 14.94 -10.90
C ASP A 160 -11.22 15.03 -12.33
N GLU A 161 -10.20 15.84 -12.52
CA GLU A 161 -9.46 15.98 -13.76
C GLU A 161 -8.10 15.28 -13.69
N CYS A 162 -7.67 14.75 -14.81
CA CYS A 162 -6.40 14.07 -14.93
C CYS A 162 -5.66 14.46 -16.22
N GLY A 163 -4.45 14.96 -16.08
CA GLY A 163 -3.53 15.11 -17.22
C GLY A 163 -2.72 13.83 -17.43
N VAL A 164 -2.64 13.35 -18.66
CA VAL A 164 -1.79 12.26 -19.10
C VAL A 164 -0.74 12.81 -20.05
N GLU A 165 0.51 12.46 -19.81
CA GLU A 165 1.65 12.91 -20.61
C GLU A 165 2.13 11.81 -21.53
N GLY A 166 2.59 12.19 -22.73
CA GLY A 166 3.17 11.30 -23.72
C GLY A 166 4.59 10.85 -23.41
N ASP A 167 5.25 11.48 -22.42
CA ASP A 167 6.57 11.10 -21.97
C ASP A 167 6.52 9.92 -21.00
N PRO A 168 7.49 9.01 -21.05
CA PRO A 168 7.50 7.80 -20.25
C PRO A 168 7.74 8.14 -18.77
N ARG A 169 7.06 7.40 -17.90
CA ARG A 169 7.25 7.45 -16.44
C ARG A 169 7.96 6.18 -15.96
N PRO A 170 9.32 6.10 -16.08
CA PRO A 170 10.04 4.87 -15.80
C PRO A 170 9.93 4.45 -14.35
N ARG A 171 9.80 3.15 -14.10
CA ARG A 171 9.76 2.53 -12.77
C ARG A 171 10.96 1.62 -12.56
N ARG A 172 11.12 1.18 -11.31
CA ARG A 172 12.14 0.20 -10.93
C ARG A 172 11.94 -1.10 -11.69
N ARG A 173 13.03 -1.64 -12.26
CA ARG A 173 13.08 -2.90 -13.00
C ARG A 173 14.23 -3.75 -12.52
N TRP A 174 14.13 -5.03 -12.74
CA TRP A 174 15.25 -5.95 -12.58
C TRP A 174 16.23 -5.75 -13.74
N VAL A 175 17.47 -5.39 -13.42
CA VAL A 175 18.53 -5.15 -14.38
C VAL A 175 19.79 -5.87 -13.91
N GLN A 176 20.52 -6.48 -14.85
CA GLN A 176 21.81 -7.08 -14.52
C GLN A 176 22.81 -6.01 -14.03
N PRO A 177 23.64 -6.31 -13.03
CA PRO A 177 24.69 -5.40 -12.59
C PRO A 177 25.55 -4.91 -13.77
N GLY A 178 25.86 -3.61 -13.77
CA GLY A 178 26.69 -3.00 -14.84
C GLY A 178 25.93 -2.64 -16.13
N LYS A 179 24.68 -3.07 -16.31
CA LYS A 179 23.88 -2.64 -17.48
C LYS A 179 22.96 -1.48 -17.09
N ARG A 180 23.04 -0.39 -17.87
CA ARG A 180 22.05 0.70 -17.84
C ARG A 180 20.92 0.35 -18.79
N ARG A 181 19.69 0.44 -18.34
CA ARG A 181 18.52 0.40 -19.20
C ARG A 181 17.98 1.82 -19.33
N THR A 182 17.98 2.34 -20.54
CA THR A 182 17.44 3.66 -20.85
C THR A 182 16.02 3.51 -21.40
N VAL A 183 15.19 4.51 -21.14
CA VAL A 183 13.88 4.69 -21.77
C VAL A 183 14.02 5.90 -22.68
N PRO A 184 13.62 5.84 -23.94
CA PRO A 184 13.63 7.01 -24.83
C PRO A 184 12.78 8.14 -24.20
N TYR A 185 13.18 9.37 -24.46
CA TYR A 185 12.49 10.59 -24.02
C TYR A 185 12.49 11.56 -25.20
N LEU A 186 11.33 12.05 -25.61
CA LEU A 186 11.18 12.95 -26.75
C LEU A 186 11.23 14.41 -26.34
N GLY A 187 10.63 14.75 -25.20
CA GLY A 187 10.58 16.12 -24.71
C GLY A 187 9.56 17.04 -25.42
N ASP A 188 8.67 16.44 -26.20
CA ASP A 188 7.67 17.20 -26.99
C ASP A 188 6.48 17.70 -26.14
N HIS A 189 6.46 17.34 -24.85
CA HIS A 189 5.43 17.73 -23.87
C HIS A 189 3.98 17.46 -24.33
N ILE A 190 3.80 16.41 -25.15
CA ILE A 190 2.46 15.99 -25.58
C ILE A 190 1.66 15.64 -24.33
N ARG A 191 0.50 16.28 -24.19
CA ARG A 191 -0.38 16.09 -23.03
C ARG A 191 -1.83 16.01 -23.48
N GLN A 192 -2.59 15.13 -22.83
CA GLN A 192 -4.04 15.02 -22.97
C GLN A 192 -4.69 15.14 -21.61
N ASN A 193 -5.80 15.89 -21.52
CA ASN A 193 -6.58 16.00 -20.30
C ASN A 193 -7.83 15.13 -20.41
N VAL A 194 -8.30 14.66 -19.26
CA VAL A 194 -9.54 13.90 -19.13
C VAL A 194 -10.28 14.36 -17.89
N ILE A 195 -11.57 14.59 -18.01
CA ILE A 195 -12.49 14.77 -16.88
C ILE A 195 -13.20 13.43 -16.68
N GLY A 196 -13.32 12.97 -15.45
CA GLY A 196 -14.02 11.73 -15.17
C GLY A 196 -14.84 11.77 -13.90
N ALA A 197 -15.83 10.90 -13.84
CA ALA A 197 -16.64 10.66 -12.66
C ALA A 197 -16.77 9.15 -12.42
N VAL A 198 -16.61 8.72 -11.18
CA VAL A 198 -16.74 7.30 -10.78
C VAL A 198 -17.76 7.16 -9.67
N ALA A 199 -18.60 6.13 -9.75
CA ALA A 199 -19.48 5.70 -8.67
C ALA A 199 -18.86 4.48 -7.96
N PRO A 200 -18.24 4.64 -6.79
CA PRO A 200 -17.50 3.56 -6.11
C PRO A 200 -18.35 2.33 -5.80
N GLY A 201 -19.62 2.52 -5.46
CA GLY A 201 -20.54 1.43 -5.10
C GLY A 201 -20.85 0.49 -6.25
N SER A 202 -20.97 1.01 -7.48
CA SER A 202 -21.31 0.22 -8.68
C SER A 202 -20.11 -0.02 -9.60
N GLY A 203 -19.04 0.76 -9.47
CA GLY A 203 -17.93 0.77 -10.39
C GLY A 203 -18.22 1.44 -11.74
N ARG A 204 -19.40 2.08 -11.88
CA ARG A 204 -19.71 2.87 -13.07
C ARG A 204 -18.73 4.03 -13.19
N PHE A 205 -18.31 4.29 -14.39
CA PHE A 205 -17.36 5.33 -14.73
C PHE A 205 -17.82 6.07 -15.97
N PHE A 206 -17.69 7.39 -15.97
CA PHE A 206 -17.96 8.25 -17.11
C PHE A 206 -16.77 9.18 -17.31
N SER A 207 -16.38 9.47 -18.54
CA SER A 207 -15.25 10.37 -18.80
C SER A 207 -15.32 11.01 -20.18
N LEU A 208 -14.75 12.19 -20.30
CA LEU A 208 -14.49 12.88 -21.55
C LEU A 208 -13.02 13.27 -21.66
N ILE A 209 -12.45 13.09 -22.85
CA ILE A 209 -11.13 13.61 -23.18
C ILE A 209 -11.33 15.06 -23.67
N VAL A 210 -10.55 15.98 -23.13
CA VAL A 210 -10.69 17.41 -23.36
C VAL A 210 -9.32 18.08 -23.55
N ASP A 211 -9.27 19.17 -24.29
CA ASP A 211 -8.01 19.91 -24.53
C ASP A 211 -7.60 20.74 -23.31
N GLY A 212 -8.54 21.27 -22.58
CA GLY A 212 -8.35 22.07 -21.37
C GLY A 212 -9.52 21.93 -20.42
N VAL A 213 -9.43 22.57 -19.25
CA VAL A 213 -10.51 22.54 -18.26
C VAL A 213 -10.81 23.98 -17.82
N ASP A 214 -12.03 24.38 -18.08
CA ASP A 214 -12.63 25.61 -17.61
C ASP A 214 -14.12 25.39 -17.27
N THR A 215 -14.85 26.46 -16.96
CA THR A 215 -16.29 26.38 -16.61
C THR A 215 -17.13 25.83 -17.76
N ASP A 216 -16.84 26.20 -19.00
CA ASP A 216 -17.65 25.84 -20.16
C ASP A 216 -17.38 24.37 -20.57
N VAL A 217 -16.15 23.92 -20.50
CA VAL A 217 -15.77 22.51 -20.70
C VAL A 217 -16.35 21.63 -19.58
N PHE A 218 -16.34 22.10 -18.35
CA PHE A 218 -16.97 21.38 -17.24
C PHE A 218 -18.50 21.32 -17.38
N GLN A 219 -19.13 22.39 -17.87
CA GLN A 219 -20.57 22.35 -18.18
C GLN A 219 -20.87 21.32 -19.27
N PHE A 220 -20.09 21.28 -20.34
CA PHE A 220 -20.24 20.27 -21.38
C PHE A 220 -20.09 18.84 -20.83
N PHE A 221 -19.13 18.63 -19.92
CA PHE A 221 -18.99 17.35 -19.23
C PHE A 221 -20.25 16.98 -18.43
N LEU A 222 -20.86 17.92 -17.72
CA LEU A 222 -22.10 17.68 -16.95
C LEU A 222 -23.29 17.38 -17.87
N ASP A 223 -23.41 18.09 -19.00
CA ASP A 223 -24.46 17.89 -19.99
C ASP A 223 -24.39 16.46 -20.56
N GLU A 224 -23.23 16.04 -20.99
CA GLU A 224 -22.99 14.70 -21.52
C GLU A 224 -23.16 13.61 -20.44
N MET A 225 -22.70 13.89 -19.21
CA MET A 225 -22.90 12.99 -18.09
C MET A 225 -24.38 12.83 -17.74
N ALA A 226 -25.14 13.93 -17.75
CA ALA A 226 -26.58 13.89 -17.48
C ALA A 226 -27.36 13.11 -18.56
N HIS A 227 -26.91 13.19 -19.81
CA HIS A 227 -27.46 12.41 -20.89
C HIS A 227 -27.13 10.90 -20.75
N ALA A 228 -25.89 10.57 -20.46
CA ALA A 228 -25.43 9.19 -20.31
C ALA A 228 -25.94 8.50 -19.02
N ILE A 229 -26.24 9.29 -18.00
CA ILE A 229 -26.67 8.84 -16.68
C ILE A 229 -27.95 9.59 -16.30
N PRO A 230 -29.09 9.18 -16.84
CA PRO A 230 -30.36 9.91 -16.62
C PRO A 230 -30.81 9.82 -15.17
N ALA A 231 -31.65 10.81 -14.78
CA ALA A 231 -32.29 10.81 -13.47
C ALA A 231 -33.15 9.55 -13.29
N GLN A 232 -33.12 9.01 -12.09
CA GLN A 232 -33.93 7.85 -11.72
C GLN A 232 -34.90 8.25 -10.59
N PRO A 233 -36.19 7.95 -10.69
CA PRO A 233 -37.14 8.27 -9.64
C PRO A 233 -36.75 7.64 -8.30
N GLY A 234 -36.71 8.45 -7.25
CA GLY A 234 -36.35 8.01 -5.90
C GLY A 234 -34.85 7.82 -5.66
N LEU A 235 -33.97 8.10 -6.63
CA LEU A 235 -32.52 8.04 -6.48
C LEU A 235 -31.91 9.43 -6.62
N ARG A 236 -31.30 9.90 -5.54
CA ARG A 236 -30.50 11.14 -5.54
C ARG A 236 -29.09 10.84 -6.06
N GLN A 237 -28.60 11.65 -6.99
CA GLN A 237 -27.24 11.50 -7.52
C GLN A 237 -26.38 12.66 -7.02
N ILE A 238 -25.48 12.37 -6.10
CA ILE A 238 -24.60 13.37 -5.49
C ILE A 238 -23.25 13.32 -6.19
N LEU A 239 -22.82 14.44 -6.76
CA LEU A 239 -21.51 14.59 -7.40
C LEU A 239 -20.54 15.27 -6.44
N ILE A 240 -19.54 14.52 -6.00
CA ILE A 240 -18.48 15.00 -5.10
C ILE A 240 -17.29 15.41 -5.93
N LEU A 241 -16.81 16.63 -5.73
CA LEU A 241 -15.72 17.24 -6.49
C LEU A 241 -14.87 18.18 -5.62
N ASP A 242 -13.74 18.59 -6.11
CA ASP A 242 -12.87 19.52 -5.42
C ASP A 242 -13.40 20.97 -5.41
N ASN A 243 -12.64 21.87 -4.82
CA ASN A 243 -13.00 23.26 -4.67
C ASN A 243 -12.46 24.18 -5.80
N ALA A 244 -12.17 23.65 -6.98
CA ALA A 244 -11.72 24.47 -8.10
C ALA A 244 -12.73 25.60 -8.40
N SER A 245 -12.21 26.77 -8.80
CA SER A 245 -13.04 27.98 -8.99
C SER A 245 -14.08 27.78 -10.09
N TRP A 246 -13.75 27.03 -11.13
CA TRP A 246 -14.67 26.72 -12.22
C TRP A 246 -15.83 25.82 -11.78
N HIS A 247 -15.67 24.96 -10.78
CA HIS A 247 -16.76 24.15 -10.21
C HIS A 247 -17.76 24.98 -9.37
N LYS A 248 -17.38 26.18 -8.95
CA LYS A 248 -18.22 27.06 -8.12
C LYS A 248 -18.86 28.19 -8.89
N SER A 249 -18.76 28.18 -10.20
CA SER A 249 -19.37 29.23 -11.05
C SER A 249 -20.89 29.17 -10.95
N ALA A 250 -21.51 30.33 -10.77
CA ALA A 250 -22.97 30.47 -10.78
C ALA A 250 -23.61 30.13 -12.15
N ARG A 251 -22.80 29.99 -13.22
CA ARG A 251 -23.27 29.63 -14.56
C ARG A 251 -23.52 28.14 -14.72
N ILE A 252 -23.07 27.30 -13.77
CA ILE A 252 -23.20 25.84 -13.89
C ILE A 252 -24.63 25.40 -13.68
N HIS A 253 -25.13 24.64 -14.65
CA HIS A 253 -26.38 23.91 -14.58
C HIS A 253 -26.11 22.45 -14.18
N TRP A 254 -26.45 22.10 -12.94
CA TRP A 254 -26.15 20.80 -12.35
C TRP A 254 -27.09 19.65 -12.81
N HIS A 255 -28.11 19.96 -13.61
CA HIS A 255 -29.14 19.00 -14.00
C HIS A 255 -29.79 18.34 -12.78
N HIS A 256 -29.73 17.02 -12.70
CA HIS A 256 -30.22 16.25 -11.59
C HIS A 256 -29.12 15.83 -10.59
N PHE A 257 -27.89 16.29 -10.78
CA PHE A 257 -26.80 16.06 -9.85
C PHE A 257 -26.81 17.09 -8.73
N GLU A 258 -26.62 16.63 -7.50
CA GLU A 258 -26.45 17.48 -6.33
C GLU A 258 -24.96 17.67 -6.07
N PRO A 259 -24.38 18.86 -6.23
CA PRO A 259 -22.95 19.06 -5.98
C PRO A 259 -22.63 19.00 -4.49
N LYS A 260 -21.55 18.31 -4.12
CA LYS A 260 -20.98 18.33 -2.78
C LYS A 260 -19.46 18.49 -2.89
N PHE A 261 -18.93 19.52 -2.24
CA PHE A 261 -17.50 19.82 -2.34
C PHE A 261 -16.71 19.12 -1.26
N LEU A 262 -15.53 18.64 -1.63
CA LEU A 262 -14.53 18.09 -0.71
C LEU A 262 -14.05 19.18 0.25
N PRO A 263 -13.64 18.84 1.48
CA PRO A 263 -12.90 19.76 2.32
C PRO A 263 -11.63 20.26 1.62
N GLY A 264 -11.25 21.49 1.88
CA GLY A 264 -10.05 22.06 1.30
C GLY A 264 -8.80 21.16 1.53
N TYR A 265 -7.96 21.06 0.51
CA TYR A 265 -6.71 20.31 0.56
C TYR A 265 -6.86 18.83 0.97
N SER A 266 -7.96 18.18 0.56
CA SER A 266 -8.28 16.79 0.96
C SER A 266 -8.46 15.85 -0.24
N PRO A 267 -7.47 15.72 -1.14
CA PRO A 267 -7.54 14.80 -2.29
C PRO A 267 -7.62 13.33 -1.87
N ASP A 268 -7.15 13.00 -0.67
CA ASP A 268 -7.23 11.66 -0.10
C ASP A 268 -8.67 11.15 0.08
N PHE A 269 -9.65 12.04 0.15
CA PHE A 269 -11.08 11.71 0.19
C PHE A 269 -11.68 11.47 -1.20
N ASN A 270 -10.94 11.79 -2.28
CA ASN A 270 -11.42 11.54 -3.62
C ASN A 270 -10.94 10.18 -4.16
N PRO A 271 -11.80 9.14 -4.22
CA PRO A 271 -11.40 7.81 -4.66
C PRO A 271 -10.99 7.75 -6.15
N ILE A 272 -11.40 8.70 -6.99
CA ILE A 272 -11.01 8.75 -8.39
C ILE A 272 -9.52 9.02 -8.59
N GLU A 273 -8.85 9.62 -7.61
CA GLU A 273 -7.39 9.78 -7.62
C GLU A 273 -6.68 8.43 -7.69
N ARG A 274 -7.19 7.41 -6.98
CA ARG A 274 -6.65 6.05 -7.06
C ARG A 274 -6.90 5.40 -8.42
N PHE A 275 -8.02 5.75 -9.04
CA PHE A 275 -8.32 5.31 -10.40
C PHE A 275 -7.30 5.90 -11.38
N TRP A 276 -7.03 7.20 -11.33
CA TRP A 276 -6.02 7.86 -12.17
C TRP A 276 -4.62 7.28 -11.98
N LEU A 277 -4.23 7.05 -10.73
CA LEU A 277 -2.96 6.40 -10.42
C LEU A 277 -2.87 4.99 -11.04
N ARG A 278 -3.95 4.22 -10.97
CA ARG A 278 -4.00 2.88 -11.54
C ARG A 278 -4.00 2.90 -13.06
N LEU A 279 -4.79 3.77 -13.67
CA LEU A 279 -4.83 3.97 -15.11
C LEU A 279 -3.44 4.31 -15.66
N LYS A 280 -2.78 5.32 -15.07
CA LYS A 280 -1.41 5.70 -15.45
C LYS A 280 -0.42 4.55 -15.25
N ALA A 281 -0.59 3.78 -14.18
CA ALA A 281 0.28 2.65 -13.88
C ALA A 281 0.13 1.48 -14.85
N ASP A 282 -1.07 1.14 -15.27
CA ASP A 282 -1.33 -0.01 -16.13
C ASP A 282 -1.05 0.29 -17.60
N TRP A 283 -1.24 1.53 -18.06
CA TRP A 283 -1.28 1.87 -19.48
C TRP A 283 -0.18 2.80 -19.97
N PHE A 284 0.34 3.70 -19.12
CA PHE A 284 1.29 4.76 -19.52
C PHE A 284 2.70 4.54 -18.95
N TYR A 285 2.92 3.36 -18.41
CA TYR A 285 4.19 2.96 -17.90
C TYR A 285 5.12 2.60 -19.08
N ASP A 286 6.23 3.32 -19.24
CA ASP A 286 7.14 3.22 -20.40
C ASP A 286 6.50 3.48 -21.78
N PHE A 287 5.26 3.96 -21.82
CA PHE A 287 4.64 4.38 -23.06
C PHE A 287 5.21 5.73 -23.49
N ILE A 288 5.46 5.89 -24.76
CA ILE A 288 5.91 7.13 -25.38
C ILE A 288 4.96 7.41 -26.52
N ALA A 289 4.30 8.56 -26.46
CA ALA A 289 3.53 9.07 -27.58
C ALA A 289 4.43 9.91 -28.47
N ARG A 290 4.42 9.65 -29.74
CA ARG A 290 5.13 10.44 -30.75
C ARG A 290 4.26 11.52 -31.37
N THR A 291 2.94 11.33 -31.29
CA THR A 291 1.94 12.29 -31.72
C THR A 291 0.80 12.43 -30.72
N PRO A 292 0.05 13.52 -30.73
CA PRO A 292 -1.14 13.68 -29.89
C PRO A 292 -2.17 12.56 -30.14
N GLU A 293 -2.31 12.11 -31.38
CA GLU A 293 -3.24 11.05 -31.77
C GLU A 293 -2.89 9.72 -31.11
N GLU A 294 -1.60 9.33 -31.12
CA GLU A 294 -1.12 8.11 -30.41
C GLU A 294 -1.46 8.16 -28.91
N LEU A 295 -1.31 9.33 -28.29
CA LEU A 295 -1.65 9.51 -26.86
C LEU A 295 -3.16 9.36 -26.65
N THR A 296 -3.96 9.98 -27.51
CA THR A 296 -5.41 9.94 -27.43
C THR A 296 -5.95 8.53 -27.65
N GLU A 297 -5.47 7.82 -28.66
CA GLU A 297 -5.84 6.42 -28.91
C GLU A 297 -5.50 5.53 -27.71
N ARG A 298 -4.27 5.69 -27.16
CA ARG A 298 -3.86 4.95 -25.96
C ARG A 298 -4.75 5.24 -24.77
N LEU A 299 -5.12 6.51 -24.58
CA LEU A 299 -6.01 6.93 -23.52
C LEU A 299 -7.42 6.37 -23.69
N CYS A 300 -7.97 6.40 -24.90
CA CYS A 300 -9.27 5.79 -25.23
C CYS A 300 -9.29 4.29 -24.88
N LEU A 301 -8.26 3.54 -25.28
CA LEU A 301 -8.14 2.11 -24.96
C LEU A 301 -8.04 1.89 -23.44
N ALA A 302 -7.29 2.72 -22.75
CA ALA A 302 -7.16 2.67 -21.30
C ALA A 302 -8.51 2.89 -20.60
N LEU A 303 -9.21 3.97 -20.93
CA LEU A 303 -10.53 4.30 -20.37
C LEU A 303 -11.55 3.19 -20.65
N LYS A 304 -11.60 2.70 -21.92
CA LYS A 304 -12.48 1.60 -22.31
C LYS A 304 -12.24 0.34 -21.48
N SER A 305 -10.97 0.00 -21.19
CA SER A 305 -10.64 -1.19 -20.41
C SER A 305 -11.22 -1.16 -18.99
N PHE A 306 -11.44 0.03 -18.42
CA PHE A 306 -12.07 0.20 -17.11
C PHE A 306 -13.58 0.28 -17.20
N LEU A 307 -14.14 0.83 -18.28
CA LEU A 307 -15.59 0.78 -18.56
C LEU A 307 -16.06 -0.65 -18.69
N ASP A 308 -15.28 -1.51 -19.34
CA ASP A 308 -15.59 -2.93 -19.54
C ASP A 308 -15.42 -3.77 -18.25
N GLN A 309 -14.83 -3.21 -17.19
CA GLN A 309 -14.51 -3.90 -15.93
C GLN A 309 -15.02 -3.15 -14.69
N PRO A 310 -16.33 -2.96 -14.50
CA PRO A 310 -16.86 -2.15 -13.39
C PRO A 310 -16.50 -2.70 -12.00
N GLN A 311 -16.37 -4.02 -11.83
CA GLN A 311 -15.94 -4.60 -10.56
C GLN A 311 -14.49 -4.21 -10.18
N LYS A 312 -13.59 -4.15 -11.18
CA LYS A 312 -12.21 -3.68 -10.97
C LYS A 312 -12.21 -2.21 -10.57
N THR A 313 -13.02 -1.38 -11.24
CA THR A 313 -13.18 0.04 -10.93
C THR A 313 -13.73 0.25 -9.52
N ALA A 314 -14.77 -0.48 -9.13
CA ALA A 314 -15.32 -0.45 -7.77
C ALA A 314 -14.27 -0.84 -6.71
N SER A 315 -13.49 -1.87 -6.97
CA SER A 315 -12.42 -2.31 -6.06
C SER A 315 -11.34 -1.25 -5.87
N ILE A 316 -10.92 -0.57 -6.94
CA ILE A 316 -9.92 0.50 -6.89
C ILE A 316 -10.44 1.71 -6.14
N CYS A 317 -11.68 2.10 -6.42
CA CYS A 317 -12.33 3.30 -5.88
C CYS A 317 -13.07 3.06 -4.57
N SER A 318 -13.00 1.86 -3.97
CA SER A 318 -13.73 1.54 -2.75
C SER A 318 -13.52 2.59 -1.66
N ILE A 319 -14.60 3.11 -1.09
CA ILE A 319 -14.53 4.02 0.07
C ILE A 319 -14.10 3.15 1.26
N ARG A 320 -12.88 3.39 1.77
CA ARG A 320 -12.39 2.65 2.94
C ARG A 320 -13.17 3.11 4.17
N LYS A 321 -13.71 2.14 4.87
CA LYS A 321 -14.42 2.34 6.15
C LYS A 321 -13.47 2.84 7.25
#